data_6515db1681d09575a37f137e452f4683
#
_entry.id   6515db1681d09575a37f137e452f4683
#
_cell.length_a   1.000
_cell.length_b   1.000
_cell.length_c   1.000
_cell.angle_alpha   90.00
_cell.angle_beta   90.00
_cell.angle_gamma   90.00
#
_symmetry.space_group_name_H-M   'P 1'
#
loop_
_entity.id
_entity.type
_entity.pdbx_description
1 polymer ?
#
loop_
_entity_poly.entity_id
_entity_poly.type
_entity_poly.pdbx_seq_one_letter_code
_entity_poly.pdbx_strand_id
1 'polypeptide(L)'
;MYNYEKGNKMKLRIISSSIVVIGLLLGGCSTHPEASTPSAKVLTEPTAHVKELIEKYKLENVDYAYVKIAIGNGTRDGAKALLIDARPHPKYLASTIPSSLNIPDTQIDQYIGQLDKVAKDKEIIVYCGGWECEKSPIVAGYLKGKGFTNVKLYQAGEPEWITKNYPEIGLPVAQSAFKNNSALFMDARPYAKYMAGTIPGALYMSDEEIDKLRGRLPVDKTTPIISFCEGYSCAKSHNLAKKLQEFGYQKISVYAGGYPEWKEAGLQTTAGGAKKVEVATTPKKDAFVEGIKLGEDEGTVDGEWYKALIMSDKIPANVAVVDVRTPGEFANGHIKGAINIEAGKMSATEFAAKLPKGKVVIMNCSAGGRSMEAFLKLKNTKVDVSKILYFDANIKCDKNGKCEIKVNEPLG
;
A
#
# COMPACT_ATOMS: atom_id res chain seq x y z
N MET A 1 -29.38 -11.12 54.67
CA MET A 1 -28.70 -11.36 55.98
C MET A 1 -27.21 -11.19 55.77
N TYR A 2 -26.66 -10.23 56.48
CA TYR A 2 -25.27 -10.09 56.99
C TYR A 2 -24.10 -10.09 55.97
N ASN A 3 -23.07 -9.30 56.08
CA ASN A 3 -22.80 -7.97 56.71
C ASN A 3 -21.52 -7.45 56.05
N TYR A 4 -21.46 -6.16 55.88
CA TYR A 4 -20.37 -5.20 55.84
C TYR A 4 -19.15 -5.56 56.72
N GLU A 5 -17.92 -5.33 56.22
CA GLU A 5 -16.92 -4.65 57.05
C GLU A 5 -15.83 -3.92 56.23
N LYS A 6 -15.48 -2.78 56.78
CA LYS A 6 -14.67 -1.65 56.37
C LYS A 6 -13.15 -1.86 56.50
N GLY A 7 -12.40 -1.25 55.59
CA GLY A 7 -11.35 -0.29 55.97
C GLY A 7 -9.96 -0.82 56.29
N ASN A 8 -8.96 -0.38 55.52
CA ASN A 8 -7.81 0.33 56.14
C ASN A 8 -6.97 1.08 55.08
N LYS A 9 -6.83 2.39 55.31
CA LYS A 9 -5.88 3.25 54.61
C LYS A 9 -4.50 3.10 55.25
N MET A 10 -3.50 2.75 54.45
CA MET A 10 -2.11 2.78 54.91
C MET A 10 -1.39 3.98 54.29
N LYS A 11 -1.02 4.92 55.17
CA LYS A 11 -0.18 6.09 54.85
C LYS A 11 1.27 5.65 54.70
N LEU A 12 1.87 5.90 53.57
CA LEU A 12 3.32 5.71 53.37
C LEU A 12 4.06 6.98 53.82
N ARG A 13 4.91 6.84 54.83
CA ARG A 13 5.82 7.87 55.33
C ARG A 13 7.10 7.86 54.50
N ILE A 14 7.43 9.03 53.98
CA ILE A 14 8.72 9.31 53.36
C ILE A 14 9.75 9.50 54.47
N ILE A 15 10.82 8.70 54.44
CA ILE A 15 12.01 8.91 55.28
C ILE A 15 13.14 9.36 54.34
N SER A 16 13.54 10.61 54.55
CA SER A 16 14.75 11.18 53.93
C SER A 16 15.98 10.69 54.71
N SER A 17 16.94 10.14 54.02
CA SER A 17 18.30 9.91 54.56
C SER A 17 19.32 10.54 53.63
N SER A 18 19.90 11.61 54.12
CA SER A 18 21.06 12.28 53.53
C SER A 18 22.31 11.43 53.78
N ILE A 19 23.03 11.10 52.75
CA ILE A 19 24.43 10.64 52.87
C ILE A 19 25.32 11.61 52.10
N VAL A 20 26.17 12.28 52.81
CA VAL A 20 27.30 13.10 52.37
C VAL A 20 28.44 12.13 52.08
N VAL A 21 29.00 12.14 50.88
CA VAL A 21 30.36 11.61 50.62
C VAL A 21 31.17 12.65 49.85
N ILE A 22 32.29 12.99 50.45
CA ILE A 22 33.29 13.93 50.01
C ILE A 22 34.18 13.30 48.95
N GLY A 23 34.41 14.04 47.91
CA GLY A 23 35.54 14.28 47.04
C GLY A 23 36.44 13.16 46.55
N LEU A 24 36.72 13.27 45.27
CA LEU A 24 38.07 13.49 44.75
C LEU A 24 37.99 13.82 43.24
N LEU A 25 38.62 14.92 42.89
CA LEU A 25 38.86 15.41 41.54
C LEU A 25 39.82 14.46 40.78
N LEU A 26 39.53 14.19 39.52
CA LEU A 26 40.49 14.22 38.37
C LEU A 26 39.79 13.76 37.10
N GLY A 27 39.96 14.52 36.02
CA GLY A 27 39.80 14.03 34.65
C GLY A 27 38.71 14.75 33.86
N GLY A 28 39.11 15.77 33.10
CA GLY A 28 38.23 16.49 32.18
C GLY A 28 37.61 15.59 31.09
N CYS A 29 36.31 15.66 30.98
CA CYS A 29 35.61 15.33 29.76
C CYS A 29 34.96 16.61 29.26
N SER A 30 35.42 17.08 28.13
CA SER A 30 34.75 18.17 27.39
C SER A 30 33.34 17.75 27.00
N THR A 31 32.39 18.29 27.71
CA THR A 31 30.97 18.25 27.27
C THR A 31 30.87 19.11 26.03
N HIS A 32 30.80 18.49 24.85
CA HIS A 32 30.22 19.17 23.69
C HIS A 32 28.75 19.39 23.99
N PRO A 33 28.25 20.63 23.86
CA PRO A 33 26.80 20.85 23.88
C PRO A 33 26.26 20.13 22.65
N GLU A 34 25.39 19.13 22.84
CA GLU A 34 24.51 18.64 21.77
C GLU A 34 23.75 19.84 21.24
N ALA A 35 24.09 20.27 20.04
CA ALA A 35 23.30 21.23 19.29
C ALA A 35 21.93 20.58 19.06
N SER A 36 20.96 20.94 19.86
CA SER A 36 19.57 20.64 19.60
C SER A 36 19.25 21.24 18.23
N THR A 37 19.12 20.39 17.22
CA THR A 37 18.55 20.77 15.92
C THR A 37 17.19 21.41 16.19
N PRO A 38 16.96 22.66 15.81
CA PRO A 38 15.66 23.28 16.04
C PRO A 38 14.61 22.45 15.29
N SER A 39 13.63 21.93 16.02
CA SER A 39 12.44 21.31 15.43
C SER A 39 11.85 22.30 14.44
N ALA A 40 11.81 21.94 13.17
CA ALA A 40 11.24 22.78 12.14
C ALA A 40 9.80 23.13 12.55
N LYS A 41 9.51 24.42 12.71
CA LYS A 41 8.19 24.92 13.07
C LYS A 41 7.22 24.52 11.95
N VAL A 42 6.27 23.64 12.25
CA VAL A 42 5.21 23.28 11.30
C VAL A 42 4.34 24.53 11.07
N LEU A 43 4.37 25.06 9.86
CA LEU A 43 3.54 26.19 9.47
C LEU A 43 2.09 25.74 9.29
N THR A 44 1.16 26.53 9.77
CA THR A 44 -0.30 26.32 9.66
C THR A 44 -1.00 27.44 8.90
N GLU A 45 -0.24 28.44 8.43
CA GLU A 45 -0.71 29.58 7.64
C GLU A 45 0.37 30.04 6.64
N PRO A 46 -0.01 30.77 5.58
CA PRO A 46 0.93 31.29 4.60
C PRO A 46 1.95 32.26 5.22
N THR A 47 3.18 32.22 4.71
CA THR A 47 4.21 33.23 5.01
C THR A 47 3.78 34.61 4.53
N ALA A 48 4.41 35.68 5.02
CA ALA A 48 4.09 37.06 4.61
C ALA A 48 4.16 37.22 3.09
N HIS A 49 5.23 36.74 2.45
CA HIS A 49 5.39 36.79 1.01
C HIS A 49 4.27 36.06 0.25
N VAL A 50 3.88 34.88 0.71
CA VAL A 50 2.77 34.12 0.09
C VAL A 50 1.44 34.85 0.28
N LYS A 51 1.19 35.48 1.43
CA LYS A 51 0.00 36.32 1.68
C LYS A 51 -0.06 37.49 0.67
N GLU A 52 1.05 38.19 0.41
CA GLU A 52 1.14 39.24 -0.60
C GLU A 52 0.75 38.75 -2.01
N LEU A 53 1.20 37.54 -2.39
CA LEU A 53 0.84 36.96 -3.69
C LEU A 53 -0.65 36.60 -3.76
N ILE A 54 -1.22 36.03 -2.68
CA ILE A 54 -2.64 35.69 -2.58
C ILE A 54 -3.49 36.98 -2.75
N GLU A 55 -3.13 38.05 -2.05
CA GLU A 55 -3.80 39.36 -2.16
C GLU A 55 -3.64 39.98 -3.54
N LYS A 56 -2.41 40.00 -4.08
CA LYS A 56 -2.11 40.54 -5.42
C LYS A 56 -2.98 39.93 -6.51
N TYR A 57 -3.16 38.60 -6.46
CA TYR A 57 -3.93 37.87 -7.47
C TYR A 57 -5.39 37.66 -7.06
N LYS A 58 -5.82 38.18 -5.90
CA LYS A 58 -7.18 38.02 -5.35
C LYS A 58 -7.63 36.56 -5.38
N LEU A 59 -6.84 35.67 -4.77
CA LEU A 59 -7.08 34.25 -4.75
C LEU A 59 -7.92 33.84 -3.53
N GLU A 60 -8.92 33.02 -3.75
CA GLU A 60 -9.68 32.35 -2.69
C GLU A 60 -8.90 31.09 -2.26
N ASN A 61 -8.57 30.99 -0.97
CA ASN A 61 -7.94 29.81 -0.42
C ASN A 61 -8.99 28.85 0.13
N VAL A 62 -8.95 27.57 -0.32
CA VAL A 62 -9.84 26.50 0.13
C VAL A 62 -9.11 25.53 1.05
N ASP A 63 -9.85 24.79 1.85
CA ASP A 63 -9.36 23.83 2.82
C ASP A 63 -9.33 22.40 2.29
N TYR A 64 -8.81 21.48 3.11
CA TYR A 64 -8.76 20.05 2.82
C TYR A 64 -10.15 19.46 2.53
N ALA A 65 -11.18 19.85 3.29
CA ALA A 65 -12.54 19.31 3.12
C ALA A 65 -13.10 19.67 1.75
N TYR A 66 -12.86 20.90 1.31
CA TYR A 66 -13.22 21.36 -0.03
C TYR A 66 -12.53 20.53 -1.12
N VAL A 67 -11.20 20.37 -1.04
CA VAL A 67 -10.42 19.61 -2.02
C VAL A 67 -10.84 18.14 -2.03
N LYS A 68 -11.11 17.54 -0.87
CA LYS A 68 -11.60 16.16 -0.77
C LYS A 68 -12.92 15.95 -1.54
N ILE A 69 -13.78 16.94 -1.58
CA ILE A 69 -15.02 16.90 -2.38
C ILE A 69 -14.70 17.14 -3.87
N ALA A 70 -13.78 18.03 -4.17
CA ALA A 70 -13.42 18.44 -5.52
C ALA A 70 -12.78 17.30 -6.35
N ILE A 71 -11.99 16.41 -5.75
CA ILE A 71 -11.39 15.25 -6.44
C ILE A 71 -12.42 14.22 -6.92
N GLY A 72 -13.67 14.28 -6.45
CA GLY A 72 -14.73 13.34 -6.84
C GLY A 72 -14.38 11.88 -6.56
N ASN A 73 -14.40 11.05 -7.61
CA ASN A 73 -14.02 9.64 -7.50
C ASN A 73 -12.50 9.40 -7.54
N GLY A 74 -11.70 10.44 -7.74
CA GLY A 74 -10.24 10.39 -7.82
C GLY A 74 -9.68 10.36 -9.24
N THR A 75 -10.52 10.16 -10.27
CA THR A 75 -10.09 10.21 -11.67
C THR A 75 -10.21 11.62 -12.22
N ARG A 76 -9.45 11.91 -13.29
CA ARG A 76 -9.53 13.22 -13.96
C ARG A 76 -10.92 13.53 -14.51
N ASP A 77 -11.58 12.52 -15.08
CA ASP A 77 -12.93 12.64 -15.65
C ASP A 77 -14.02 12.76 -14.57
N GLY A 78 -13.79 12.15 -13.40
CA GLY A 78 -14.73 12.15 -12.28
C GLY A 78 -14.52 13.27 -11.27
N ALA A 79 -13.50 14.11 -11.45
CA ALA A 79 -13.24 15.27 -10.60
C ALA A 79 -14.25 16.39 -10.86
N LYS A 80 -14.75 17.03 -9.79
CA LYS A 80 -15.68 18.15 -9.85
C LYS A 80 -14.95 19.45 -10.23
N ALA A 81 -13.74 19.66 -9.72
CA ALA A 81 -12.83 20.72 -10.11
C ALA A 81 -11.57 20.15 -10.78
N LEU A 82 -10.91 20.94 -11.60
CA LEU A 82 -9.60 20.60 -12.15
C LEU A 82 -8.52 20.96 -11.13
N LEU A 83 -7.75 19.97 -10.68
CA LEU A 83 -6.63 20.18 -9.78
C LEU A 83 -5.33 20.38 -10.57
N ILE A 84 -4.52 21.33 -10.14
CA ILE A 84 -3.22 21.63 -10.74
C ILE A 84 -2.14 21.62 -9.67
N ASP A 85 -1.18 20.70 -9.83
CA ASP A 85 0.05 20.65 -9.04
C ASP A 85 1.11 21.56 -9.66
N ALA A 86 1.46 22.63 -8.96
CA ALA A 86 2.44 23.64 -9.41
C ALA A 86 3.88 23.26 -9.06
N ARG A 87 4.11 22.10 -8.45
CA ARG A 87 5.46 21.62 -8.11
C ARG A 87 6.22 21.12 -9.35
N PRO A 88 7.55 21.07 -9.29
CA PRO A 88 8.37 20.48 -10.34
C PRO A 88 7.91 19.06 -10.71
N HIS A 89 7.98 18.69 -11.98
CA HIS A 89 7.49 17.42 -12.51
C HIS A 89 7.97 16.17 -11.74
N PRO A 90 9.24 16.06 -11.30
CA PRO A 90 9.67 14.93 -10.47
C PRO A 90 8.93 14.84 -9.11
N LYS A 91 8.55 15.98 -8.52
CA LYS A 91 7.77 16.01 -7.27
C LYS A 91 6.33 15.55 -7.49
N TYR A 92 5.73 15.98 -8.60
CA TYR A 92 4.41 15.49 -9.03
C TYR A 92 4.41 13.98 -9.24
N LEU A 93 5.39 13.43 -9.95
CA LEU A 93 5.51 11.98 -10.16
C LEU A 93 5.77 11.20 -8.86
N ALA A 94 6.47 11.83 -7.90
CA ALA A 94 6.73 11.18 -6.61
C ALA A 94 5.47 11.01 -5.77
N SER A 95 4.61 12.01 -5.76
CA SER A 95 3.37 12.03 -4.97
C SER A 95 2.52 13.22 -5.41
N THR A 96 1.25 13.04 -5.67
CA THR A 96 0.34 14.13 -6.04
C THR A 96 -1.07 13.89 -5.52
N ILE A 97 -1.90 14.93 -5.43
CA ILE A 97 -3.32 14.78 -5.08
C ILE A 97 -4.03 14.09 -6.24
N PRO A 98 -4.91 13.11 -6.00
CA PRO A 98 -5.63 12.40 -7.06
C PRO A 98 -6.32 13.32 -8.06
N SER A 99 -6.35 12.91 -9.33
CA SER A 99 -6.91 13.64 -10.46
C SER A 99 -6.13 14.88 -10.97
N SER A 100 -4.99 15.22 -10.35
CA SER A 100 -4.25 16.42 -10.70
C SER A 100 -3.58 16.35 -12.07
N LEU A 101 -3.49 17.51 -12.73
CA LEU A 101 -2.53 17.80 -13.80
C LEU A 101 -1.29 18.47 -13.19
N ASN A 102 -0.16 18.38 -13.88
CA ASN A 102 1.05 19.09 -13.46
C ASN A 102 1.31 20.29 -14.38
N ILE A 103 1.42 21.48 -13.79
CA ILE A 103 1.87 22.71 -14.46
C ILE A 103 2.90 23.38 -13.56
N PRO A 104 4.19 23.01 -13.68
CA PRO A 104 5.26 23.61 -12.88
C PRO A 104 5.37 25.12 -13.09
N ASP A 105 5.55 25.87 -12.01
CA ASP A 105 5.69 27.34 -12.03
C ASP A 105 6.79 27.85 -12.97
N THR A 106 7.89 27.11 -13.09
CA THR A 106 9.04 27.46 -13.95
C THR A 106 8.90 27.00 -15.39
N GLN A 107 7.87 26.24 -15.72
CA GLN A 107 7.65 25.64 -17.05
C GLN A 107 6.20 25.80 -17.52
N ILE A 108 5.50 26.85 -17.07
CA ILE A 108 4.07 27.03 -17.36
C ILE A 108 3.79 26.97 -18.86
N ASP A 109 4.57 27.68 -19.67
CA ASP A 109 4.35 27.76 -21.13
C ASP A 109 4.49 26.40 -21.83
N GLN A 110 5.30 25.50 -21.29
CA GLN A 110 5.46 24.13 -21.80
C GLN A 110 4.24 23.25 -21.49
N TYR A 111 3.59 23.48 -20.35
CA TYR A 111 2.53 22.59 -19.85
C TYR A 111 1.12 23.17 -20.01
N ILE A 112 0.99 24.49 -20.27
CA ILE A 112 -0.31 25.18 -20.32
C ILE A 112 -1.25 24.65 -21.42
N GLY A 113 -0.71 24.10 -22.50
CA GLY A 113 -1.48 23.48 -23.58
C GLY A 113 -2.43 22.37 -23.13
N GLN A 114 -2.18 21.76 -21.95
CA GLN A 114 -3.11 20.82 -21.33
C GLN A 114 -4.50 21.45 -21.05
N LEU A 115 -4.57 22.79 -20.96
CA LEU A 115 -5.79 23.54 -20.64
C LEU A 115 -6.48 24.15 -21.89
N ASP A 116 -6.01 23.87 -23.10
CA ASP A 116 -6.54 24.50 -24.33
C ASP A 116 -8.04 24.24 -24.54
N LYS A 117 -8.52 23.07 -24.10
CA LYS A 117 -9.93 22.66 -24.21
C LYS A 117 -10.73 22.88 -22.92
N VAL A 118 -10.12 23.45 -21.89
CA VAL A 118 -10.78 23.71 -20.60
C VAL A 118 -11.57 25.01 -20.69
N ALA A 119 -12.86 24.96 -20.35
CA ALA A 119 -13.72 26.15 -20.30
C ALA A 119 -13.16 27.18 -19.31
N LYS A 120 -13.25 28.46 -19.63
CA LYS A 120 -12.65 29.55 -18.82
C LYS A 120 -13.31 29.74 -17.46
N ASP A 121 -14.53 29.31 -17.30
CA ASP A 121 -15.31 29.30 -16.05
C ASP A 121 -15.18 28.01 -15.24
N LYS A 122 -14.50 26.98 -15.82
CA LYS A 122 -14.24 25.73 -15.09
C LYS A 122 -13.50 26.02 -13.81
N GLU A 123 -13.99 25.44 -12.71
CA GLU A 123 -13.30 25.54 -11.43
C GLU A 123 -11.93 24.85 -11.50
N ILE A 124 -10.90 25.61 -11.12
CA ILE A 124 -9.50 25.17 -11.06
C ILE A 124 -8.99 25.39 -9.64
N ILE A 125 -8.40 24.37 -9.03
CA ILE A 125 -7.75 24.46 -7.72
C ILE A 125 -6.27 24.21 -7.91
N VAL A 126 -5.45 25.22 -7.62
CA VAL A 126 -3.99 25.15 -7.74
C VAL A 126 -3.37 24.91 -6.36
N TYR A 127 -2.41 24.00 -6.27
CA TYR A 127 -1.70 23.72 -5.03
C TYR A 127 -0.20 23.47 -5.27
N CYS A 128 0.58 23.44 -4.19
CA CYS A 128 2.00 23.08 -4.23
C CYS A 128 2.49 22.42 -2.94
N GLY A 129 3.69 22.75 -2.47
CA GLY A 129 4.41 22.10 -1.36
C GLY A 129 4.08 22.63 0.04
N GLY A 130 2.94 23.29 0.24
CA GLY A 130 2.51 23.74 1.57
C GLY A 130 2.56 25.25 1.78
N TRP A 131 2.44 25.66 3.05
CA TRP A 131 2.16 27.03 3.47
C TRP A 131 3.20 28.08 3.07
N GLU A 132 4.46 27.70 2.88
CA GLU A 132 5.56 28.59 2.46
C GLU A 132 5.78 28.62 0.94
N CYS A 133 5.05 27.78 0.20
CA CYS A 133 5.28 27.58 -1.23
C CYS A 133 4.60 28.67 -2.06
N GLU A 134 5.39 29.45 -2.79
CA GLU A 134 4.91 30.53 -3.67
C GLU A 134 4.43 30.07 -5.06
N LYS A 135 4.73 28.80 -5.44
CA LYS A 135 4.48 28.29 -6.79
C LYS A 135 2.99 28.24 -7.15
N SER A 136 2.14 27.80 -6.21
CA SER A 136 0.70 27.74 -6.46
C SER A 136 0.04 29.11 -6.64
N PRO A 137 0.29 30.17 -5.83
CA PRO A 137 -0.26 31.49 -6.14
C PRO A 137 0.29 32.09 -7.43
N ILE A 138 1.55 31.82 -7.82
CA ILE A 138 2.12 32.25 -9.09
C ILE A 138 1.37 31.63 -10.28
N VAL A 139 1.21 30.30 -10.29
CA VAL A 139 0.48 29.58 -11.34
C VAL A 139 -0.99 30.00 -11.37
N ALA A 140 -1.64 30.13 -10.21
CA ALA A 140 -3.03 30.60 -10.14
C ALA A 140 -3.19 32.01 -10.70
N GLY A 141 -2.28 32.91 -10.36
CA GLY A 141 -2.25 34.27 -10.92
C GLY A 141 -2.06 34.32 -12.44
N TYR A 142 -1.16 33.49 -12.97
CA TYR A 142 -0.97 33.30 -14.39
C TYR A 142 -2.24 32.83 -15.10
N LEU A 143 -2.93 31.81 -14.54
CA LEU A 143 -4.18 31.26 -15.10
C LEU A 143 -5.28 32.34 -15.14
N LYS A 144 -5.43 33.15 -14.08
CA LYS A 144 -6.35 34.31 -14.09
C LYS A 144 -5.99 35.29 -15.17
N GLY A 145 -4.70 35.60 -15.38
CA GLY A 145 -4.21 36.43 -16.49
C GLY A 145 -4.52 35.87 -17.88
N LYS A 146 -4.66 34.52 -18.01
CA LYS A 146 -5.09 33.83 -19.24
C LYS A 146 -6.62 33.73 -19.37
N GLY A 147 -7.38 34.40 -18.52
CA GLY A 147 -8.83 34.51 -18.60
C GLY A 147 -9.61 33.41 -17.91
N PHE A 148 -8.98 32.55 -17.10
CA PHE A 148 -9.72 31.62 -16.24
C PHE A 148 -10.33 32.39 -15.06
N THR A 149 -11.65 32.33 -14.90
CA THR A 149 -12.40 33.17 -13.95
C THR A 149 -12.64 32.52 -12.59
N ASN A 150 -12.59 31.19 -12.51
CA ASN A 150 -12.87 30.43 -11.28
C ASN A 150 -11.63 29.67 -10.83
N VAL A 151 -10.59 30.42 -10.42
CA VAL A 151 -9.32 29.85 -9.94
C VAL A 151 -9.20 30.04 -8.44
N LYS A 152 -9.07 28.91 -7.73
CA LYS A 152 -8.89 28.82 -6.27
C LYS A 152 -7.51 28.29 -5.92
N LEU A 153 -7.13 28.43 -4.67
CA LEU A 153 -5.85 28.02 -4.13
C LEU A 153 -6.08 27.00 -3.00
N TYR A 154 -5.31 25.93 -2.97
CA TYR A 154 -5.18 25.07 -1.80
C TYR A 154 -3.76 25.20 -1.24
N GLN A 155 -3.56 26.22 -0.40
CA GLN A 155 -2.21 26.61 0.05
C GLN A 155 -1.58 25.61 1.03
N ALA A 156 -2.36 24.90 1.82
CA ALA A 156 -1.85 23.81 2.65
C ALA A 156 -1.19 22.70 1.80
N GLY A 157 -1.68 22.49 0.58
CA GLY A 157 -1.06 21.72 -0.47
C GLY A 157 -0.94 20.23 -0.23
N GLU A 158 -0.05 19.60 -1.00
CA GLU A 158 0.16 18.16 -0.94
C GLU A 158 0.62 17.65 0.44
N PRO A 159 1.46 18.36 1.23
CA PRO A 159 1.86 17.90 2.55
C PRO A 159 0.68 17.68 3.51
N GLU A 160 -0.33 18.56 3.49
CA GLU A 160 -1.54 18.32 4.29
C GLU A 160 -2.34 17.14 3.74
N TRP A 161 -2.44 17.03 2.42
CA TRP A 161 -3.19 15.96 1.78
C TRP A 161 -2.69 14.58 2.18
N ILE A 162 -1.38 14.31 2.05
CA ILE A 162 -0.80 12.99 2.29
C ILE A 162 -0.82 12.56 3.77
N THR A 163 -0.99 13.51 4.71
CA THR A 163 -1.20 13.16 6.12
C THR A 163 -2.61 12.62 6.40
N LYS A 164 -3.57 12.89 5.51
CA LYS A 164 -4.99 12.61 5.69
C LYS A 164 -5.58 11.67 4.64
N ASN A 165 -4.86 11.47 3.51
CA ASN A 165 -5.38 10.73 2.37
C ASN A 165 -4.25 10.08 1.56
N TYR A 166 -4.61 9.18 0.65
CA TYR A 166 -3.67 8.54 -0.26
C TYR A 166 -3.28 9.48 -1.40
N PRO A 167 -2.01 9.46 -1.86
CA PRO A 167 -1.57 10.14 -3.07
C PRO A 167 -1.74 9.27 -4.32
N GLU A 168 -1.72 9.93 -5.50
CA GLU A 168 -1.30 9.29 -6.73
C GLU A 168 0.24 9.33 -6.85
N ILE A 169 0.79 8.32 -7.52
CA ILE A 169 2.20 8.19 -7.87
C ILE A 169 2.36 7.91 -9.36
N GLY A 170 3.43 8.41 -9.94
CA GLY A 170 3.78 8.15 -11.34
C GLY A 170 4.55 6.84 -11.55
N LEU A 171 4.70 6.47 -12.83
CA LEU A 171 5.42 5.27 -13.26
C LEU A 171 6.82 5.10 -12.63
N PRO A 172 7.69 6.13 -12.51
CA PRO A 172 9.02 5.95 -11.94
C PRO A 172 8.99 5.44 -10.50
N VAL A 173 8.00 5.88 -9.69
CA VAL A 173 7.85 5.43 -8.29
C VAL A 173 7.32 4.01 -8.24
N ALA A 174 6.30 3.70 -9.04
CA ALA A 174 5.76 2.35 -9.13
C ALA A 174 6.85 1.36 -9.60
N GLN A 175 7.63 1.73 -10.62
CA GLN A 175 8.75 0.92 -11.11
C GLN A 175 9.84 0.71 -10.05
N SER A 176 10.20 1.76 -9.30
CA SER A 176 11.16 1.66 -8.20
C SER A 176 10.64 0.75 -7.08
N ALA A 177 9.36 0.91 -6.71
CA ALA A 177 8.74 0.06 -5.70
C ALA A 177 8.71 -1.42 -6.12
N PHE A 178 8.39 -1.70 -7.38
CA PHE A 178 8.42 -3.04 -7.95
C PHE A 178 9.85 -3.63 -7.92
N LYS A 179 10.83 -2.89 -8.43
CA LYS A 179 12.24 -3.34 -8.48
C LYS A 179 12.80 -3.64 -7.09
N ASN A 180 12.45 -2.83 -6.11
CA ASN A 180 12.94 -2.95 -4.74
C ASN A 180 12.04 -3.83 -3.84
N ASN A 181 10.94 -4.35 -4.38
CA ASN A 181 9.94 -5.10 -3.62
C ASN A 181 9.50 -4.37 -2.34
N SER A 182 9.30 -3.04 -2.44
CA SER A 182 9.04 -2.17 -1.29
C SER A 182 7.56 -1.89 -1.04
N ALA A 183 6.67 -2.37 -1.90
CA ALA A 183 5.22 -2.27 -1.74
C ALA A 183 4.51 -3.49 -2.33
N LEU A 184 3.35 -3.82 -1.77
CA LEU A 184 2.42 -4.80 -2.32
C LEU A 184 1.58 -4.13 -3.41
N PHE A 185 1.67 -4.63 -4.64
CA PHE A 185 0.82 -4.18 -5.74
C PHE A 185 -0.55 -4.88 -5.67
N MET A 186 -1.61 -4.10 -5.85
CA MET A 186 -2.99 -4.61 -5.88
C MET A 186 -3.67 -4.21 -7.18
N ASP A 187 -4.08 -5.21 -7.97
CA ASP A 187 -4.78 -5.03 -9.23
C ASP A 187 -6.28 -4.95 -8.98
N ALA A 188 -6.85 -3.74 -9.17
CA ALA A 188 -8.28 -3.48 -8.97
C ALA A 188 -9.15 -3.78 -10.21
N ARG A 189 -8.54 -4.29 -11.29
CA ARG A 189 -9.27 -4.63 -12.51
C ARG A 189 -10.16 -5.86 -12.31
N PRO A 190 -11.17 -6.06 -13.16
CA PRO A 190 -11.94 -7.31 -13.17
C PRO A 190 -11.03 -8.54 -13.30
N TYR A 191 -11.39 -9.63 -12.64
CA TYR A 191 -10.59 -10.86 -12.56
C TYR A 191 -10.11 -11.36 -13.93
N ALA A 192 -10.99 -11.35 -14.94
CA ALA A 192 -10.60 -11.77 -16.31
C ALA A 192 -9.45 -10.93 -16.89
N LYS A 193 -9.38 -9.64 -16.58
CA LYS A 193 -8.27 -8.76 -17.01
C LYS A 193 -7.00 -9.02 -16.23
N TYR A 194 -7.11 -9.25 -14.93
CA TYR A 194 -5.99 -9.69 -14.09
C TYR A 194 -5.37 -11.00 -14.64
N MET A 195 -6.21 -11.99 -14.93
CA MET A 195 -5.77 -13.28 -15.50
C MET A 195 -5.16 -13.16 -16.89
N ALA A 196 -5.63 -12.21 -17.70
CA ALA A 196 -5.05 -11.96 -19.04
C ALA A 196 -3.65 -11.33 -18.99
N GLY A 197 -3.26 -10.77 -17.84
CA GLY A 197 -1.94 -10.19 -17.58
C GLY A 197 -1.99 -9.07 -16.57
N THR A 198 -1.01 -9.04 -15.67
CA THR A 198 -0.89 -8.02 -14.62
C THR A 198 0.57 -7.64 -14.36
N ILE A 199 0.83 -6.70 -13.46
CA ILE A 199 2.18 -6.45 -12.92
C ILE A 199 2.61 -7.69 -12.12
N PRO A 200 3.81 -8.28 -12.37
CA PRO A 200 4.22 -9.50 -11.68
C PRO A 200 4.18 -9.36 -10.15
N GLY A 201 3.62 -10.36 -9.48
CA GLY A 201 3.45 -10.34 -8.03
C GLY A 201 2.30 -9.47 -7.52
N ALA A 202 1.54 -8.83 -8.41
CA ALA A 202 0.35 -8.10 -7.99
C ALA A 202 -0.74 -9.04 -7.50
N LEU A 203 -1.36 -8.66 -6.39
CA LEU A 203 -2.50 -9.35 -5.81
C LEU A 203 -3.79 -8.88 -6.51
N TYR A 204 -4.61 -9.82 -6.99
CA TYR A 204 -5.98 -9.48 -7.38
C TYR A 204 -6.77 -8.96 -6.18
N MET A 205 -7.32 -7.76 -6.32
CA MET A 205 -8.11 -7.12 -5.27
C MET A 205 -9.10 -6.13 -5.89
N SER A 206 -10.23 -6.63 -6.38
CA SER A 206 -11.28 -5.78 -6.93
C SER A 206 -11.93 -4.92 -5.84
N ASP A 207 -12.20 -3.65 -6.16
CA ASP A 207 -12.94 -2.74 -5.28
C ASP A 207 -14.37 -3.23 -4.98
N GLU A 208 -14.97 -4.00 -5.86
CA GLU A 208 -16.31 -4.57 -5.71
C GLU A 208 -16.32 -5.83 -4.82
N GLU A 209 -15.19 -6.56 -4.78
CA GLU A 209 -15.10 -7.86 -4.09
C GLU A 209 -14.22 -7.83 -2.83
N ILE A 210 -13.59 -6.69 -2.51
CA ILE A 210 -12.66 -6.57 -1.39
C ILE A 210 -13.21 -7.10 -0.07
N ASP A 211 -14.52 -6.99 0.17
CA ASP A 211 -15.15 -7.50 1.39
C ASP A 211 -15.10 -9.03 1.47
N LYS A 212 -15.21 -9.73 0.33
CA LYS A 212 -15.03 -11.17 0.23
C LYS A 212 -13.56 -11.56 0.31
N LEU A 213 -12.67 -10.71 -0.22
CA LEU A 213 -11.23 -10.94 -0.32
C LEU A 213 -10.43 -10.43 0.90
N ARG A 214 -11.10 -9.97 1.97
CA ARG A 214 -10.45 -9.43 3.19
C ARG A 214 -9.36 -10.34 3.77
N GLY A 215 -9.54 -11.65 3.65
CA GLY A 215 -8.57 -12.64 4.12
C GLY A 215 -7.22 -12.57 3.41
N ARG A 216 -7.16 -11.96 2.23
CA ARG A 216 -5.93 -11.79 1.44
C ARG A 216 -5.14 -10.53 1.79
N LEU A 217 -5.76 -9.61 2.54
CA LEU A 217 -5.13 -8.36 2.91
C LEU A 217 -4.02 -8.59 3.96
N PRO A 218 -2.90 -7.84 3.90
CA PRO A 218 -1.86 -7.92 4.91
C PRO A 218 -2.40 -7.69 6.32
N VAL A 219 -1.93 -8.46 7.29
CA VAL A 219 -2.30 -8.24 8.70
C VAL A 219 -1.73 -6.93 9.22
N ASP A 220 -0.48 -6.64 8.83
CA ASP A 220 0.18 -5.38 9.18
C ASP A 220 -0.41 -4.23 8.36
N LYS A 221 -1.10 -3.32 9.05
CA LYS A 221 -1.73 -2.13 8.46
C LYS A 221 -0.74 -1.07 8.00
N THR A 222 0.53 -1.23 8.33
CA THR A 222 1.63 -0.36 7.87
C THR A 222 2.32 -0.86 6.61
N THR A 223 1.92 -2.02 6.08
CA THR A 223 2.41 -2.55 4.80
C THR A 223 2.14 -1.52 3.69
N PRO A 224 3.18 -1.08 2.95
CA PRO A 224 2.96 -0.20 1.80
C PRO A 224 2.18 -0.92 0.70
N ILE A 225 1.12 -0.29 0.20
CA ILE A 225 0.23 -0.82 -0.84
C ILE A 225 0.16 0.16 -1.99
N ILE A 226 0.31 -0.34 -3.22
CA ILE A 226 0.10 0.39 -4.45
C ILE A 226 -1.06 -0.25 -5.20
N SER A 227 -2.22 0.42 -5.24
CA SER A 227 -3.35 -0.01 -6.04
C SER A 227 -3.26 0.54 -7.46
N PHE A 228 -3.68 -0.24 -8.45
CA PHE A 228 -3.70 0.19 -9.85
C PHE A 228 -4.87 -0.44 -10.62
N CYS A 229 -5.20 0.14 -11.78
CA CYS A 229 -6.22 -0.42 -12.68
C CYS A 229 -5.93 -0.13 -14.16
N GLU A 230 -6.93 0.28 -14.97
CA GLU A 230 -6.83 0.47 -16.42
C GLU A 230 -6.39 1.89 -16.84
N GLY A 231 -5.77 2.67 -15.97
CA GLY A 231 -5.29 4.02 -16.29
C GLY A 231 -6.11 5.14 -15.67
N TYR A 232 -5.79 6.37 -16.04
CA TYR A 232 -6.24 7.62 -15.39
C TYR A 232 -7.76 7.84 -15.33
N SER A 233 -8.53 7.20 -16.17
CA SER A 233 -10.02 7.28 -16.16
C SER A 233 -10.69 6.16 -15.38
N CYS A 234 -9.92 5.25 -14.77
CA CYS A 234 -10.44 4.11 -14.04
C CYS A 234 -10.55 4.40 -12.54
N ALA A 235 -11.76 4.47 -12.01
CA ALA A 235 -12.00 4.73 -10.59
C ALA A 235 -11.71 3.54 -9.65
N LYS A 236 -11.55 2.32 -10.17
CA LYS A 236 -11.47 1.11 -9.33
C LYS A 236 -10.28 1.11 -8.37
N SER A 237 -9.09 1.57 -8.81
CA SER A 237 -7.93 1.70 -7.93
C SER A 237 -8.12 2.74 -6.82
N HIS A 238 -8.82 3.84 -7.13
CA HIS A 238 -9.17 4.86 -6.13
C HIS A 238 -10.23 4.35 -5.14
N ASN A 239 -11.24 3.63 -5.62
CA ASN A 239 -12.24 3.01 -4.75
C ASN A 239 -11.59 1.98 -3.83
N LEU A 240 -10.69 1.15 -4.36
CA LEU A 240 -9.91 0.20 -3.57
C LEU A 240 -9.07 0.93 -2.51
N ALA A 241 -8.37 2.01 -2.87
CA ALA A 241 -7.58 2.79 -1.93
C ALA A 241 -8.43 3.37 -0.78
N LYS A 242 -9.63 3.91 -1.08
CA LYS A 242 -10.58 4.41 -0.07
C LYS A 242 -11.01 3.29 0.89
N LYS A 243 -11.38 2.13 0.37
CA LYS A 243 -11.76 0.96 1.20
C LYS A 243 -10.60 0.46 2.06
N LEU A 244 -9.39 0.45 1.53
CA LEU A 244 -8.20 0.10 2.31
C LEU A 244 -7.96 1.08 3.46
N GLN A 245 -8.16 2.40 3.24
CA GLN A 245 -8.11 3.38 4.33
C GLN A 245 -9.19 3.13 5.39
N GLU A 246 -10.41 2.82 4.99
CA GLU A 246 -11.51 2.45 5.90
C GLU A 246 -11.17 1.20 6.72
N PHE A 247 -10.40 0.28 6.16
CA PHE A 247 -9.88 -0.92 6.87
C PHE A 247 -8.65 -0.63 7.73
N GLY A 248 -8.20 0.64 7.81
CA GLY A 248 -7.11 1.10 8.65
C GLY A 248 -5.70 0.96 8.07
N TYR A 249 -5.56 0.68 6.76
CA TYR A 249 -4.25 0.71 6.12
C TYR A 249 -3.73 2.14 6.01
N GLN A 250 -2.45 2.36 6.37
CA GLN A 250 -1.86 3.68 6.54
C GLN A 250 -1.01 4.14 5.35
N LYS A 251 -0.40 3.22 4.63
CA LYS A 251 0.56 3.49 3.55
C LYS A 251 0.00 3.02 2.22
N ILE A 252 -0.94 3.77 1.68
CA ILE A 252 -1.60 3.46 0.42
C ILE A 252 -1.22 4.52 -0.61
N SER A 253 -0.95 4.09 -1.84
CA SER A 253 -0.80 4.96 -3.00
C SER A 253 -1.58 4.39 -4.17
N VAL A 254 -1.98 5.26 -5.10
CA VAL A 254 -2.61 4.85 -6.36
C VAL A 254 -1.64 5.10 -7.50
N TYR A 255 -1.31 4.07 -8.26
CA TYR A 255 -0.62 4.20 -9.53
C TYR A 255 -1.68 4.39 -10.63
N ALA A 256 -2.02 5.66 -10.91
CA ALA A 256 -3.15 6.01 -11.78
C ALA A 256 -2.91 5.68 -13.27
N GLY A 257 -1.66 5.70 -13.76
CA GLY A 257 -1.31 5.22 -15.10
C GLY A 257 -1.63 3.76 -15.34
N GLY A 258 -1.60 2.95 -14.27
CA GLY A 258 -2.08 1.60 -14.22
C GLY A 258 -1.36 0.61 -15.13
N TYR A 259 -2.00 -0.53 -15.39
CA TYR A 259 -1.42 -1.59 -16.21
C TYR A 259 -1.13 -1.19 -17.67
N PRO A 260 -1.96 -0.37 -18.34
CA PRO A 260 -1.64 0.07 -19.72
C PRO A 260 -0.33 0.85 -19.79
N GLU A 261 -0.11 1.86 -18.94
CA GLU A 261 1.13 2.65 -18.93
C GLU A 261 2.35 1.77 -18.59
N TRP A 262 2.19 0.84 -17.62
CA TRP A 262 3.21 -0.13 -17.27
C TRP A 262 3.64 -1.00 -18.47
N LYS A 263 2.66 -1.50 -19.22
CA LYS A 263 2.88 -2.33 -20.40
C LYS A 263 3.49 -1.53 -21.56
N GLU A 264 3.01 -0.31 -21.82
CA GLU A 264 3.51 0.59 -22.85
C GLU A 264 4.97 0.98 -22.61
N ALA A 265 5.36 1.13 -21.35
CA ALA A 265 6.75 1.35 -20.94
C ALA A 265 7.67 0.12 -21.13
N GLY A 266 7.15 -0.98 -21.68
CA GLY A 266 7.92 -2.21 -21.92
C GLY A 266 8.35 -2.95 -20.65
N LEU A 267 7.70 -2.66 -19.51
CA LEU A 267 8.03 -3.28 -18.25
C LEU A 267 7.50 -4.72 -18.17
N GLN A 268 8.13 -5.52 -17.32
CA GLN A 268 7.74 -6.92 -17.13
C GLN A 268 6.27 -7.03 -16.73
N THR A 269 5.55 -7.92 -17.42
CA THR A 269 4.18 -8.30 -17.11
C THR A 269 4.09 -9.79 -16.89
N THR A 270 3.09 -10.25 -16.17
CA THR A 270 2.73 -11.67 -16.20
C THR A 270 2.39 -11.99 -17.64
N ALA A 271 2.91 -13.08 -18.17
CA ALA A 271 2.83 -13.38 -19.59
C ALA A 271 1.38 -13.36 -20.11
N GLY A 272 0.98 -12.24 -20.67
CA GLY A 272 -0.09 -12.16 -21.67
C GLY A 272 0.36 -12.78 -22.97
N GLY A 273 0.95 -13.95 -22.93
CA GLY A 273 1.51 -14.69 -24.03
C GLY A 273 1.48 -16.19 -23.77
N ALA A 274 0.83 -16.63 -22.71
CA ALA A 274 0.30 -17.97 -22.75
C ALA A 274 -0.60 -18.01 -23.99
N LYS A 275 -0.18 -18.75 -25.05
CA LYS A 275 -1.13 -19.39 -25.96
C LYS A 275 -2.40 -19.59 -25.16
N LYS A 276 -3.59 -19.23 -25.72
CA LYS A 276 -4.86 -19.70 -25.21
C LYS A 276 -4.62 -21.08 -24.62
N VAL A 277 -4.35 -21.15 -23.34
CA VAL A 277 -4.75 -22.29 -22.59
C VAL A 277 -6.25 -22.12 -22.70
N GLU A 278 -6.89 -22.89 -23.54
CA GLU A 278 -8.29 -23.17 -23.41
C GLU A 278 -8.44 -23.42 -21.91
N VAL A 279 -9.04 -22.44 -21.23
CA VAL A 279 -9.56 -22.67 -19.90
C VAL A 279 -10.54 -23.79 -20.18
N ALA A 280 -10.11 -25.00 -19.92
CA ALA A 280 -11.02 -26.10 -19.74
C ALA A 280 -11.92 -25.64 -18.60
N THR A 281 -13.05 -25.06 -18.96
CA THR A 281 -14.16 -24.69 -18.10
C THR A 281 -14.86 -25.97 -17.65
N THR A 282 -14.09 -26.84 -17.06
CA THR A 282 -14.59 -27.90 -16.18
C THR A 282 -13.71 -27.84 -14.96
N PRO A 283 -14.26 -27.57 -13.78
CA PRO A 283 -13.54 -27.84 -12.55
C PRO A 283 -13.08 -29.29 -12.66
N LYS A 284 -11.76 -29.51 -12.69
CA LYS A 284 -11.23 -30.87 -12.50
C LYS A 284 -11.56 -31.22 -11.05
N LYS A 285 -12.76 -31.71 -10.85
CA LYS A 285 -13.15 -32.35 -9.60
C LYS A 285 -12.09 -33.43 -9.35
N ASP A 286 -11.34 -33.28 -8.24
CA ASP A 286 -10.33 -34.21 -7.77
C ASP A 286 -9.00 -34.30 -8.58
N ALA A 287 -8.40 -33.14 -8.94
CA ALA A 287 -7.02 -33.12 -9.40
C ALA A 287 -6.04 -33.27 -8.21
N PHE A 288 -5.00 -34.09 -8.38
CA PHE A 288 -3.98 -34.35 -7.35
C PHE A 288 -2.57 -34.16 -7.92
N VAL A 289 -1.66 -33.63 -7.08
CA VAL A 289 -0.20 -33.63 -7.29
C VAL A 289 0.45 -34.41 -6.15
N GLU A 290 1.04 -35.55 -6.46
CA GLU A 290 1.68 -36.45 -5.44
C GLU A 290 0.79 -36.75 -4.21
N GLY A 291 -0.50 -36.95 -4.41
CA GLY A 291 -1.47 -37.21 -3.35
C GLY A 291 -2.02 -35.97 -2.65
N ILE A 292 -1.64 -34.78 -3.09
CA ILE A 292 -2.14 -33.51 -2.56
C ILE A 292 -3.29 -33.04 -3.45
N LYS A 293 -4.47 -32.87 -2.87
CA LYS A 293 -5.66 -32.39 -3.57
C LYS A 293 -5.49 -30.93 -3.95
N LEU A 294 -5.66 -30.62 -5.23
CA LEU A 294 -5.56 -29.25 -5.73
C LEU A 294 -6.86 -28.50 -5.50
N GLY A 295 -6.74 -27.20 -5.23
CA GLY A 295 -7.86 -26.27 -5.17
C GLY A 295 -8.37 -25.87 -6.55
N GLU A 296 -9.38 -25.04 -6.58
CA GLU A 296 -10.00 -24.55 -7.83
C GLU A 296 -9.15 -23.52 -8.53
N ASP A 297 -8.42 -22.70 -7.77
CA ASP A 297 -7.52 -21.68 -8.33
C ASP A 297 -6.14 -22.27 -8.64
N GLU A 298 -5.48 -21.71 -9.65
CA GLU A 298 -4.16 -22.16 -10.07
C GLU A 298 -3.12 -22.04 -8.96
N GLY A 299 -2.45 -23.14 -8.65
CA GLY A 299 -1.42 -23.20 -7.62
C GLY A 299 -1.97 -23.34 -6.20
N THR A 300 -3.28 -23.41 -6.01
CA THR A 300 -3.85 -23.64 -4.69
C THR A 300 -3.92 -25.13 -4.33
N VAL A 301 -3.79 -25.42 -3.05
CA VAL A 301 -4.22 -26.67 -2.45
C VAL A 301 -5.70 -26.56 -2.06
N ASP A 302 -6.48 -27.64 -2.20
CA ASP A 302 -7.88 -27.67 -1.73
C ASP A 302 -7.92 -27.28 -0.24
N GLY A 303 -8.59 -26.17 0.03
CA GLY A 303 -8.50 -25.51 1.33
C GLY A 303 -9.08 -26.35 2.47
N GLU A 304 -10.26 -26.92 2.31
CA GLU A 304 -10.90 -27.71 3.37
C GLU A 304 -10.20 -29.06 3.57
N TRP A 305 -9.74 -29.68 2.50
CA TRP A 305 -8.94 -30.91 2.59
C TRP A 305 -7.62 -30.66 3.35
N TYR A 306 -6.88 -29.58 3.00
CA TYR A 306 -5.60 -29.30 3.65
C TYR A 306 -5.78 -28.83 5.10
N LYS A 307 -6.80 -28.04 5.40
CA LYS A 307 -7.19 -27.66 6.76
C LYS A 307 -7.46 -28.90 7.62
N ALA A 308 -8.17 -29.90 7.08
CA ALA A 308 -8.43 -31.14 7.81
C ALA A 308 -7.12 -31.89 8.16
N LEU A 309 -6.12 -31.89 7.28
CA LEU A 309 -4.80 -32.48 7.54
C LEU A 309 -4.04 -31.69 8.62
N ILE A 310 -4.05 -30.37 8.59
CA ILE A 310 -3.42 -29.54 9.62
C ILE A 310 -4.08 -29.78 10.98
N MET A 311 -5.41 -29.74 11.04
CA MET A 311 -6.16 -29.89 12.29
C MET A 311 -6.05 -31.29 12.91
N SER A 312 -5.78 -32.33 12.11
CA SER A 312 -5.57 -33.70 12.57
C SER A 312 -4.11 -34.09 12.76
N ASP A 313 -3.17 -33.16 12.53
CA ASP A 313 -1.71 -33.40 12.56
C ASP A 313 -1.27 -34.55 11.61
N LYS A 314 -1.91 -34.64 10.42
CA LYS A 314 -1.70 -35.69 9.42
C LYS A 314 -1.13 -35.16 8.09
N ILE A 315 -0.32 -34.11 8.15
CA ILE A 315 0.35 -33.60 6.94
C ILE A 315 1.28 -34.69 6.40
N PRO A 316 1.16 -35.04 5.09
CA PRO A 316 1.98 -36.11 4.51
C PRO A 316 3.48 -35.80 4.56
N ALA A 317 4.30 -36.83 4.76
CA ALA A 317 5.76 -36.73 4.90
C ALA A 317 6.46 -36.14 3.63
N ASN A 318 5.82 -36.29 2.45
CA ASN A 318 6.27 -35.72 1.19
C ASN A 318 5.89 -34.25 1.03
N VAL A 319 5.20 -33.63 2.00
CA VAL A 319 4.86 -32.20 2.02
C VAL A 319 5.86 -31.42 2.87
N ALA A 320 6.23 -30.25 2.41
CA ALA A 320 6.93 -29.22 3.19
C ALA A 320 6.02 -28.00 3.34
N VAL A 321 5.67 -27.69 4.57
CA VAL A 321 4.89 -26.49 4.90
C VAL A 321 5.85 -25.31 5.04
N VAL A 322 5.66 -24.26 4.25
CA VAL A 322 6.53 -23.08 4.23
C VAL A 322 5.73 -21.84 4.61
N ASP A 323 6.04 -21.28 5.76
CA ASP A 323 5.49 -19.99 6.19
C ASP A 323 6.31 -18.86 5.59
N VAL A 324 5.68 -18.06 4.71
CA VAL A 324 6.36 -16.99 3.97
C VAL A 324 6.36 -15.65 4.69
N ARG A 325 5.86 -15.59 5.94
CA ARG A 325 5.81 -14.39 6.76
C ARG A 325 7.18 -14.03 7.33
N THR A 326 7.23 -12.89 8.03
CA THR A 326 8.43 -12.47 8.75
C THR A 326 8.78 -13.45 9.88
N PRO A 327 10.07 -13.54 10.28
CA PRO A 327 10.47 -14.39 11.42
C PRO A 327 9.75 -14.06 12.73
N GLY A 328 9.43 -12.77 12.96
CA GLY A 328 8.70 -12.33 14.15
C GLY A 328 7.25 -12.83 14.17
N GLU A 329 6.56 -12.81 13.02
CA GLU A 329 5.21 -13.36 12.92
C GLU A 329 5.22 -14.89 13.10
N PHE A 330 6.19 -15.56 12.50
CA PHE A 330 6.39 -16.99 12.64
C PHE A 330 6.61 -17.41 14.09
N ALA A 331 7.49 -16.70 14.82
CA ALA A 331 7.78 -16.95 16.23
C ALA A 331 6.56 -16.75 17.16
N ASN A 332 5.60 -15.91 16.76
CA ASN A 332 4.38 -15.65 17.52
C ASN A 332 3.31 -16.76 17.36
N GLY A 333 3.48 -17.65 16.37
CA GLY A 333 2.62 -18.80 16.14
C GLY A 333 2.57 -19.19 14.65
N HIS A 334 2.67 -20.47 14.36
CA HIS A 334 2.71 -21.03 13.01
C HIS A 334 2.11 -22.44 12.96
N ILE A 335 1.84 -22.96 11.77
CA ILE A 335 1.39 -24.35 11.58
C ILE A 335 2.50 -25.28 12.05
N LYS A 336 2.14 -26.26 12.88
CA LYS A 336 3.08 -27.24 13.41
C LYS A 336 3.90 -27.91 12.30
N GLY A 337 5.22 -27.93 12.44
CA GLY A 337 6.15 -28.48 11.46
C GLY A 337 6.45 -27.59 10.26
N ALA A 338 5.89 -26.38 10.20
CA ALA A 338 6.23 -25.41 9.18
C ALA A 338 7.67 -24.88 9.36
N ILE A 339 8.32 -24.55 8.26
CA ILE A 339 9.58 -23.80 8.23
C ILE A 339 9.31 -22.38 7.77
N ASN A 340 10.10 -21.42 8.29
CA ASN A 340 9.97 -20.02 7.89
C ASN A 340 10.96 -19.66 6.78
N ILE A 341 10.44 -19.15 5.66
CA ILE A 341 11.23 -18.59 4.57
C ILE A 341 10.54 -17.28 4.13
N GLU A 342 10.99 -16.15 4.65
CA GLU A 342 10.38 -14.83 4.38
C GLU A 342 10.51 -14.47 2.89
N ALA A 343 9.44 -14.67 2.11
CA ALA A 343 9.45 -14.44 0.67
C ALA A 343 9.52 -12.95 0.27
N GLY A 344 9.04 -12.06 1.13
CA GLY A 344 8.92 -10.63 0.84
C GLY A 344 10.26 -9.94 0.63
N LYS A 345 11.33 -10.41 1.26
CA LYS A 345 12.68 -9.80 1.19
C LYS A 345 13.62 -10.46 0.18
N MET A 346 13.18 -11.47 -0.56
CA MET A 346 14.02 -12.23 -1.47
C MET A 346 13.61 -12.02 -2.91
N SER A 347 14.58 -12.05 -3.82
CA SER A 347 14.32 -12.25 -5.24
C SER A 347 13.71 -13.63 -5.49
N ALA A 348 13.07 -13.82 -6.64
CA ALA A 348 12.50 -15.12 -7.00
C ALA A 348 13.55 -16.25 -6.99
N THR A 349 14.75 -15.98 -7.50
CA THR A 349 15.85 -16.94 -7.55
C THR A 349 16.35 -17.32 -6.17
N GLU A 350 16.55 -16.35 -5.28
CA GLU A 350 16.96 -16.60 -3.89
C GLU A 350 15.92 -17.38 -3.12
N PHE A 351 14.63 -17.02 -3.30
CA PHE A 351 13.53 -17.70 -2.64
C PHE A 351 13.41 -19.16 -3.12
N ALA A 352 13.43 -19.39 -4.45
CA ALA A 352 13.43 -20.74 -5.03
C ALA A 352 14.57 -21.61 -4.54
N ALA A 353 15.78 -21.04 -4.38
CA ALA A 353 16.95 -21.78 -3.89
C ALA A 353 16.82 -22.27 -2.45
N LYS A 354 15.99 -21.60 -1.63
CA LYS A 354 15.75 -21.95 -0.22
C LYS A 354 14.59 -22.91 -0.03
N LEU A 355 13.74 -23.10 -1.03
CA LEU A 355 12.61 -24.03 -0.92
C LEU A 355 13.10 -25.49 -0.77
N PRO A 356 12.42 -26.30 0.05
CA PRO A 356 12.72 -27.72 0.21
C PRO A 356 12.64 -28.45 -1.14
N LYS A 357 13.69 -29.22 -1.44
CA LYS A 357 13.76 -30.03 -2.67
C LYS A 357 13.18 -31.41 -2.46
N GLY A 358 12.61 -32.00 -3.51
CA GLY A 358 12.10 -33.38 -3.49
C GLY A 358 10.77 -33.55 -2.73
N LYS A 359 10.13 -32.46 -2.33
CA LYS A 359 8.82 -32.45 -1.66
C LYS A 359 7.83 -31.56 -2.41
N VAL A 360 6.54 -31.79 -2.20
CA VAL A 360 5.53 -30.80 -2.53
C VAL A 360 5.62 -29.68 -1.50
N VAL A 361 5.83 -28.46 -1.94
CA VAL A 361 5.88 -27.29 -1.08
C VAL A 361 4.50 -26.66 -1.01
N ILE A 362 3.95 -26.51 0.20
CA ILE A 362 2.72 -25.74 0.41
C ILE A 362 3.06 -24.51 1.22
N MET A 363 2.94 -23.35 0.57
CA MET A 363 3.22 -22.07 1.20
C MET A 363 1.99 -21.54 1.89
N ASN A 364 2.17 -20.93 3.07
CA ASN A 364 1.10 -20.25 3.79
C ASN A 364 1.55 -18.90 4.35
N CYS A 365 0.58 -18.05 4.62
CA CYS A 365 0.77 -16.83 5.41
C CYS A 365 -0.42 -16.66 6.38
N SER A 366 -0.67 -15.45 6.87
CA SER A 366 -1.81 -15.20 7.78
C SER A 366 -3.17 -15.12 7.07
N ALA A 367 -3.21 -14.83 5.75
CA ALA A 367 -4.46 -14.52 5.05
C ALA A 367 -4.48 -14.90 3.56
N GLY A 368 -3.58 -15.78 3.12
CA GLY A 368 -3.50 -16.25 1.72
C GLY A 368 -2.72 -15.33 0.76
N GLY A 369 -2.80 -14.01 0.92
CA GLY A 369 -2.25 -13.07 -0.07
C GLY A 369 -0.74 -13.16 -0.29
N ARG A 370 0.07 -13.19 0.77
CA ARG A 370 1.54 -13.28 0.65
C ARG A 370 2.01 -14.65 0.15
N SER A 371 1.29 -15.72 0.45
CA SER A 371 1.60 -17.06 -0.08
C SER A 371 1.27 -17.16 -1.57
N MET A 372 0.17 -16.54 -2.02
CA MET A 372 -0.14 -16.40 -3.45
C MET A 372 0.91 -15.53 -4.16
N GLU A 373 1.28 -14.38 -3.58
CA GLU A 373 2.34 -13.52 -4.12
C GLU A 373 3.67 -14.29 -4.29
N ALA A 374 4.04 -15.08 -3.28
CA ALA A 374 5.25 -15.91 -3.34
C ALA A 374 5.18 -16.96 -4.46
N PHE A 375 4.02 -17.58 -4.66
CA PHE A 375 3.78 -18.49 -5.78
C PHE A 375 3.91 -17.80 -7.13
N LEU A 376 3.24 -16.66 -7.32
CA LEU A 376 3.29 -15.88 -8.57
C LEU A 376 4.70 -15.36 -8.86
N LYS A 377 5.44 -14.95 -7.83
CA LYS A 377 6.86 -14.55 -7.94
C LYS A 377 7.71 -15.67 -8.54
N LEU A 378 7.50 -16.92 -8.14
CA LEU A 378 8.21 -18.08 -8.69
C LEU A 378 7.73 -18.43 -10.10
N LYS A 379 6.41 -18.47 -10.30
CA LYS A 379 5.78 -18.80 -11.59
C LYS A 379 6.23 -17.86 -12.71
N ASN A 380 6.46 -16.60 -12.42
CA ASN A 380 6.93 -15.59 -13.38
C ASN A 380 8.42 -15.72 -13.74
N THR A 381 9.08 -16.80 -13.33
CA THR A 381 10.46 -17.12 -13.65
C THR A 381 10.58 -18.44 -14.39
N LYS A 382 11.80 -18.95 -14.57
CA LYS A 382 12.06 -20.28 -15.13
C LYS A 382 12.01 -21.41 -14.08
N VAL A 383 11.53 -21.12 -12.87
CA VAL A 383 11.41 -22.10 -11.78
C VAL A 383 10.24 -23.04 -12.12
N ASP A 384 10.47 -24.33 -12.00
CA ASP A 384 9.40 -25.32 -12.09
C ASP A 384 8.53 -25.26 -10.82
N VAL A 385 7.28 -24.81 -11.00
CA VAL A 385 6.30 -24.67 -9.91
C VAL A 385 5.31 -25.82 -9.84
N SER A 386 5.52 -26.90 -10.58
CA SER A 386 4.59 -28.05 -10.64
C SER A 386 4.33 -28.72 -9.30
N LYS A 387 5.26 -28.58 -8.34
CA LYS A 387 5.17 -29.08 -6.97
C LYS A 387 5.16 -27.98 -5.91
N ILE A 388 4.87 -26.76 -6.31
CA ILE A 388 4.79 -25.60 -5.41
C ILE A 388 3.34 -25.12 -5.40
N LEU A 389 2.73 -25.15 -4.24
CA LEU A 389 1.35 -24.77 -4.01
C LEU A 389 1.28 -23.68 -2.93
N TYR A 390 0.15 -23.01 -2.83
CA TYR A 390 -0.12 -22.12 -1.71
C TYR A 390 -1.49 -22.42 -1.10
N PHE A 391 -1.61 -22.16 0.19
CA PHE A 391 -2.83 -22.30 0.96
C PHE A 391 -3.51 -20.94 1.10
N ASP A 392 -4.69 -20.79 0.50
CA ASP A 392 -5.50 -19.58 0.59
C ASP A 392 -6.47 -19.69 1.76
N ALA A 393 -6.04 -19.21 2.92
CA ALA A 393 -6.82 -19.22 4.14
C ALA A 393 -6.40 -18.13 5.12
N ASN A 394 -7.33 -17.70 5.95
CA ASN A 394 -7.04 -16.96 7.18
C ASN A 394 -6.54 -17.94 8.24
N ILE A 395 -5.31 -17.76 8.70
CA ILE A 395 -4.64 -18.65 9.63
C ILE A 395 -4.14 -17.86 10.84
N LYS A 396 -4.58 -18.26 12.02
CA LYS A 396 -4.09 -17.73 13.30
C LYS A 396 -3.69 -18.91 14.19
N CYS A 397 -2.41 -19.04 14.45
CA CYS A 397 -1.87 -20.08 15.34
C CYS A 397 -1.32 -19.46 16.62
N ASP A 398 -1.38 -20.20 17.72
CA ASP A 398 -0.69 -19.87 18.95
C ASP A 398 0.76 -20.44 18.93
N LYS A 399 1.53 -20.14 19.99
CA LYS A 399 2.92 -20.62 20.14
C LYS A 399 3.05 -22.14 20.29
N ASN A 400 1.94 -22.84 20.56
CA ASN A 400 1.91 -24.30 20.69
C ASN A 400 1.50 -24.98 19.36
N GLY A 401 1.28 -24.21 18.31
CA GLY A 401 0.88 -24.71 16.99
C GLY A 401 -0.60 -25.05 16.87
N LYS A 402 -1.45 -24.65 17.84
CA LYS A 402 -2.90 -24.75 17.71
C LYS A 402 -3.40 -23.62 16.83
N CYS A 403 -4.05 -23.96 15.73
CA CYS A 403 -4.48 -23.00 14.71
C CYS A 403 -6.00 -22.88 14.63
N GLU A 404 -6.47 -21.65 14.39
CA GLU A 404 -7.78 -21.35 13.85
C GLU A 404 -7.61 -21.06 12.35
N ILE A 405 -8.35 -21.81 11.53
CA ILE A 405 -8.23 -21.73 10.07
C ILE A 405 -9.61 -21.52 9.46
N LYS A 406 -9.73 -20.43 8.68
CA LYS A 406 -10.90 -20.17 7.84
C LYS A 406 -10.41 -20.15 6.39
N VAL A 407 -10.84 -21.12 5.60
CA VAL A 407 -10.55 -21.20 4.17
C VAL A 407 -11.21 -20.03 3.46
N ASN A 408 -10.51 -19.37 2.55
CA ASN A 408 -11.09 -18.36 1.68
C ASN A 408 -11.86 -19.09 0.55
N GLU A 409 -12.94 -18.46 0.09
CA GLU A 409 -13.65 -19.00 -1.07
C GLU A 409 -12.81 -18.81 -2.35
N PRO A 410 -12.97 -19.71 -3.34
CA PRO A 410 -12.31 -19.54 -4.63
C PRO A 410 -12.61 -18.18 -5.21
N LEU A 411 -11.67 -17.66 -5.98
CA LEU A 411 -11.88 -16.47 -6.79
C LEU A 411 -12.88 -16.79 -7.90
N GLY A 412 -14.14 -16.44 -7.71
CA GLY A 412 -15.22 -16.63 -8.68
C GLY A 412 -15.06 -15.79 -9.96
#